data_c97c0d4c03a3c8fb1759325b4661b135
#
_entry.id   c97c0d4c03a3c8fb1759325b4661b135
#
_cell.length_a   1.000
_cell.length_b   1.000
_cell.length_c   1.000
_cell.angle_alpha   90.00
_cell.angle_beta   90.00
_cell.angle_gamma   90.00
#
_symmetry.space_group_name_H-M   'P 1'
#
loop_
_entity.id
_entity.type
_entity.pdbx_description
1 polymer ?
#
loop_
_entity_poly.entity_id
_entity_poly.type
_entity_poly.pdbx_seq_one_letter_code
_entity_poly.pdbx_strand_id
1 'polypeptide(L)'
;MRIYLLQLMTLLLLGVSITSTAINPLANKKNKQTIKVALLLDTSNSMDGLINQAKAQLWEIVNELSYAKYGIQKPDLEIALYEYGNDHLESSDGFVKQVLAFNSDLDEISEKLFSLTTNGGKEYCGQVISASLKELAWGENNNDLRLIFIAGNEPFTQGKINYKEAISDAKEKDVIINTIFCGNYTQGISEMWKDGANLGGGDYMTINQNKKVIHITTPYDNDIIILNKKLNKTYIYFGSSGFSKFKKQAIQDGNAEKIATDVSVKRAVSKSNRLYNNSVWDLVDKSEKEVIDYSKIDRKKLTKELQALSDAELKKHVETQKKKRSEIKKQINELNKKRKIYVAKKQQESTKKNELESVMIQAIKKQAMRKNYKW
;
A
#
# COMPACT_ATOMS: atom_id res chain seq x y z
N MET A 1 9.32 -33.31 95.28
CA MET A 1 8.03 -33.12 94.62
C MET A 1 8.24 -32.27 93.37
N ARG A 2 8.35 -32.93 92.24
CA ARG A 2 8.72 -32.27 90.98
C ARG A 2 7.50 -32.25 90.07
N ILE A 3 7.14 -31.06 89.64
CA ILE A 3 6.04 -30.83 88.70
C ILE A 3 6.69 -30.73 87.30
N TYR A 4 6.28 -31.60 86.39
CA TYR A 4 6.73 -31.56 84.98
C TYR A 4 5.75 -30.71 84.21
N LEU A 5 6.30 -29.66 83.56
CA LEU A 5 5.61 -28.78 82.64
C LEU A 5 5.62 -29.39 81.25
N LEU A 6 4.44 -29.70 80.72
CA LEU A 6 4.30 -30.18 79.33
C LEU A 6 4.13 -29.00 78.42
N GLN A 7 5.10 -28.71 77.59
CA GLN A 7 4.97 -27.69 76.53
C GLN A 7 4.31 -28.31 75.31
N LEU A 8 3.14 -27.74 74.98
CA LEU A 8 2.39 -28.07 73.75
C LEU A 8 2.91 -27.17 72.65
N MET A 9 3.62 -27.74 71.69
CA MET A 9 4.13 -27.04 70.48
C MET A 9 3.11 -27.09 69.40
N THR A 10 2.32 -26.02 69.19
CA THR A 10 1.41 -25.85 68.09
C THR A 10 2.14 -25.45 66.85
N LEU A 11 2.20 -26.34 65.86
CA LEU A 11 2.78 -26.11 64.52
C LEU A 11 1.74 -25.33 63.69
N LEU A 12 2.04 -24.05 63.39
CA LEU A 12 1.25 -23.20 62.54
C LEU A 12 1.67 -23.45 61.08
N LEU A 13 0.89 -24.25 60.36
CA LEU A 13 1.04 -24.44 58.88
C LEU A 13 0.51 -23.19 58.16
N LEU A 14 1.39 -22.31 57.77
CA LEU A 14 1.10 -21.22 56.81
C LEU A 14 0.92 -21.84 55.42
N GLY A 15 -0.34 -22.02 55.02
CA GLY A 15 -0.70 -22.37 53.66
C GLY A 15 -0.43 -21.20 52.72
N VAL A 16 0.66 -21.25 51.96
CA VAL A 16 0.92 -20.31 50.86
C VAL A 16 0.03 -20.71 49.69
N SER A 17 -1.11 -20.03 49.55
CA SER A 17 -1.95 -20.12 48.36
C SER A 17 -1.20 -19.49 47.17
N ILE A 18 -0.59 -20.32 46.31
CA ILE A 18 -0.09 -19.90 45.01
C ILE A 18 -1.30 -19.67 44.12
N THR A 19 -1.76 -18.42 44.04
CA THR A 19 -2.70 -18.01 43.00
C THR A 19 -1.96 -18.05 41.68
N SER A 20 -2.13 -19.12 40.90
CA SER A 20 -1.81 -19.18 39.49
C SER A 20 -2.61 -18.11 38.76
N THR A 21 -2.04 -16.94 38.54
CA THR A 21 -2.56 -16.01 37.56
C THR A 21 -2.42 -16.67 36.20
N ALA A 22 -3.50 -17.23 35.70
CA ALA A 22 -3.60 -17.66 34.31
C ALA A 22 -3.29 -16.43 33.45
N ILE A 23 -2.09 -16.40 32.88
CA ILE A 23 -1.72 -15.42 31.87
C ILE A 23 -2.61 -15.71 30.68
N ASN A 24 -3.62 -14.85 30.51
CA ASN A 24 -4.57 -14.92 29.42
C ASN A 24 -3.79 -14.63 28.12
N PRO A 25 -3.60 -15.60 27.19
CA PRO A 25 -2.83 -15.39 25.96
C PRO A 25 -3.52 -14.47 24.93
N LEU A 26 -4.66 -13.84 25.30
CA LEU A 26 -5.40 -12.87 24.48
C LEU A 26 -4.91 -11.43 24.63
N ALA A 27 -3.94 -11.14 25.51
CA ALA A 27 -3.39 -9.80 25.67
C ALA A 27 -2.11 -9.64 24.83
N ASN A 28 -2.24 -9.12 23.69
CA ASN A 28 -1.31 -8.37 22.83
C ASN A 28 -1.27 -8.87 21.38
N LYS A 29 -2.41 -8.76 20.68
CA LYS A 29 -2.31 -8.35 19.29
C LYS A 29 -1.82 -6.87 19.34
N LYS A 30 -0.51 -6.65 19.49
CA LYS A 30 0.10 -5.33 19.29
C LYS A 30 -0.48 -4.82 17.98
N ASN A 31 -1.28 -3.75 18.03
CA ASN A 31 -1.88 -3.17 16.84
C ASN A 31 -0.74 -2.90 15.86
N LYS A 32 -0.70 -3.68 14.79
CA LYS A 32 0.28 -3.53 13.73
C LYS A 32 0.06 -2.16 13.10
N GLN A 33 1.13 -1.40 12.93
CA GLN A 33 1.06 -0.08 12.33
C GLN A 33 0.73 -0.19 10.85
N THR A 34 -0.01 0.81 10.35
CA THR A 34 -0.38 0.93 8.96
C THR A 34 0.10 2.26 8.38
N ILE A 35 0.63 2.23 7.18
CA ILE A 35 0.84 3.42 6.36
C ILE A 35 -0.40 3.57 5.50
N LYS A 36 -1.18 4.63 5.72
CA LYS A 36 -2.38 4.98 4.97
C LYS A 36 -2.09 6.14 4.04
N VAL A 37 -2.29 5.94 2.75
CA VAL A 37 -2.03 6.95 1.71
C VAL A 37 -3.31 7.17 0.92
N ALA A 38 -3.91 8.35 1.00
CA ALA A 38 -4.99 8.76 0.11
C ALA A 38 -4.41 9.59 -1.03
N LEU A 39 -4.63 9.15 -2.26
CA LEU A 39 -4.27 9.85 -3.48
C LEU A 39 -5.51 10.59 -3.99
N LEU A 40 -5.49 11.92 -3.97
CA LEU A 40 -6.54 12.79 -4.49
C LEU A 40 -6.01 13.36 -5.81
N LEU A 41 -6.47 12.80 -6.93
CA LEU A 41 -5.94 13.10 -8.25
C LEU A 41 -6.94 13.94 -9.05
N ASP A 42 -6.48 15.08 -9.50
CA ASP A 42 -7.16 15.86 -10.50
C ASP A 42 -7.26 15.07 -11.81
N THR A 43 -8.47 14.92 -12.31
CA THR A 43 -8.77 14.27 -13.58
C THR A 43 -9.41 15.23 -14.59
N SER A 44 -9.12 16.54 -14.48
CA SER A 44 -9.42 17.51 -15.53
C SER A 44 -8.64 17.24 -16.81
N ASN A 45 -9.02 17.87 -17.92
CA ASN A 45 -8.39 17.63 -19.24
C ASN A 45 -6.88 17.87 -19.27
N SER A 46 -6.37 18.80 -18.46
CA SER A 46 -4.94 19.13 -18.40
C SER A 46 -4.10 18.06 -17.71
N MET A 47 -4.71 17.03 -17.05
CA MET A 47 -4.05 16.10 -16.14
C MET A 47 -3.74 14.72 -16.71
N ASP A 48 -3.91 14.48 -18.01
CA ASP A 48 -3.52 13.21 -18.66
C ASP A 48 -2.11 12.77 -18.31
N GLY A 49 -1.17 13.69 -18.30
CA GLY A 49 0.23 13.42 -17.97
C GLY A 49 0.43 13.04 -16.51
N LEU A 50 -0.30 13.63 -15.56
CA LEU A 50 -0.27 13.25 -14.15
C LEU A 50 -0.75 11.80 -13.96
N ILE A 51 -1.90 11.47 -14.56
CA ILE A 51 -2.48 10.13 -14.47
C ILE A 51 -1.54 9.09 -15.10
N ASN A 52 -0.91 9.41 -16.25
CA ASN A 52 0.08 8.52 -16.86
C ASN A 52 1.34 8.34 -16.01
N GLN A 53 1.83 9.40 -15.36
CA GLN A 53 2.94 9.30 -14.40
C GLN A 53 2.55 8.44 -13.20
N ALA A 54 1.36 8.62 -12.64
CA ALA A 54 0.87 7.81 -11.53
C ALA A 54 0.79 6.32 -11.89
N LYS A 55 0.22 5.98 -13.06
CA LYS A 55 0.15 4.59 -13.58
C LYS A 55 1.54 3.96 -13.75
N ALA A 56 2.50 4.73 -14.27
CA ALA A 56 3.88 4.23 -14.51
C ALA A 56 4.70 4.06 -13.23
N GLN A 57 4.42 4.88 -12.20
CA GLN A 57 5.27 4.98 -10.99
C GLN A 57 4.70 4.27 -9.76
N LEU A 58 3.43 3.83 -9.81
CA LEU A 58 2.76 3.14 -8.69
C LEU A 58 3.63 2.03 -8.07
N TRP A 59 4.17 1.15 -8.90
CA TRP A 59 4.92 -0.02 -8.44
C TRP A 59 6.23 0.34 -7.75
N GLU A 60 6.88 1.43 -8.15
CA GLU A 60 8.10 1.89 -7.48
C GLU A 60 7.79 2.44 -6.09
N ILE A 61 6.72 3.25 -5.98
CA ILE A 61 6.25 3.78 -4.69
C ILE A 61 5.92 2.62 -3.73
N VAL A 62 5.15 1.63 -4.20
CA VAL A 62 4.80 0.43 -3.41
C VAL A 62 6.05 -0.36 -3.00
N ASN A 63 6.99 -0.55 -3.94
CA ASN A 63 8.24 -1.26 -3.66
C ASN A 63 9.06 -0.56 -2.58
N GLU A 64 9.17 0.76 -2.66
CA GLU A 64 9.92 1.53 -1.68
C GLU A 64 9.27 1.48 -0.30
N LEU A 65 7.93 1.60 -0.22
CA LEU A 65 7.18 1.47 1.03
C LEU A 65 7.28 0.06 1.65
N SER A 66 7.56 -0.96 0.85
CA SER A 66 7.74 -2.33 1.36
C SER A 66 8.95 -2.49 2.29
N TYR A 67 9.93 -1.58 2.22
CA TYR A 67 11.10 -1.57 3.10
C TYR A 67 10.86 -0.89 4.44
N ALA A 68 9.77 -0.15 4.60
CA ALA A 68 9.45 0.55 5.84
C ALA A 68 9.36 -0.39 7.04
N LYS A 69 9.86 0.07 8.20
CA LYS A 69 9.85 -0.62 9.49
C LYS A 69 9.39 0.33 10.59
N TYR A 70 8.69 -0.19 11.59
CA TYR A 70 8.39 0.47 12.85
C TYR A 70 8.94 -0.40 13.99
N GLY A 71 10.08 -0.03 14.56
CA GLY A 71 10.86 -0.91 15.39
C GLY A 71 11.26 -2.19 14.63
N ILE A 72 10.86 -3.35 15.14
CA ILE A 72 11.07 -4.66 14.49
C ILE A 72 9.93 -5.06 13.55
N GLN A 73 8.81 -4.34 13.59
CA GLN A 73 7.62 -4.65 12.80
C GLN A 73 7.68 -4.01 11.42
N LYS A 74 7.04 -4.66 10.46
CA LYS A 74 6.85 -4.14 9.11
C LYS A 74 5.41 -3.68 8.98
N PRO A 75 5.13 -2.37 8.81
CA PRO A 75 3.78 -1.82 8.76
C PRO A 75 3.02 -2.37 7.56
N ASP A 76 1.70 -2.42 7.65
CA ASP A 76 0.85 -2.65 6.48
C ASP A 76 0.76 -1.38 5.64
N LEU A 77 0.29 -1.52 4.40
CA LEU A 77 0.05 -0.41 3.49
C LEU A 77 -1.40 -0.48 3.02
N GLU A 78 -2.09 0.63 3.12
CA GLU A 78 -3.42 0.83 2.54
C GLU A 78 -3.41 2.09 1.69
N ILE A 79 -3.95 2.01 0.48
CA ILE A 79 -4.06 3.12 -0.46
C ILE A 79 -5.53 3.34 -0.78
N ALA A 80 -5.97 4.60 -0.70
CA ALA A 80 -7.26 5.06 -1.19
C ALA A 80 -7.06 5.95 -2.41
N LEU A 81 -8.06 6.01 -3.28
CA LEU A 81 -8.01 6.79 -4.51
C LEU A 81 -9.29 7.61 -4.66
N TYR A 82 -9.12 8.91 -4.88
CA TYR A 82 -10.15 9.85 -5.26
C TYR A 82 -9.82 10.49 -6.60
N GLU A 83 -10.84 10.73 -7.39
CA GLU A 83 -10.77 11.62 -8.55
C GLU A 83 -11.59 12.88 -8.26
N TYR A 84 -11.12 14.01 -8.77
CA TYR A 84 -11.85 15.28 -8.70
C TYR A 84 -11.57 16.12 -9.96
N GLY A 85 -12.36 17.15 -10.18
CA GLY A 85 -12.15 18.08 -11.31
C GLY A 85 -12.58 17.54 -12.66
N ASN A 86 -13.43 16.53 -12.73
CA ASN A 86 -13.90 15.90 -13.96
C ASN A 86 -15.37 16.22 -14.18
N ASP A 87 -15.73 16.75 -15.34
CA ASP A 87 -17.11 17.15 -15.68
C ASP A 87 -18.10 15.99 -15.76
N HIS A 88 -17.63 14.75 -15.81
CA HIS A 88 -18.49 13.56 -15.70
C HIS A 88 -18.91 13.25 -14.25
N LEU A 89 -18.35 13.95 -13.27
CA LEU A 89 -18.69 13.77 -11.85
C LEU A 89 -19.85 14.69 -11.44
N GLU A 90 -20.58 14.25 -10.42
CA GLU A 90 -21.75 14.98 -9.94
C GLU A 90 -21.37 16.36 -9.36
N SER A 91 -21.96 17.41 -9.89
CA SER A 91 -21.71 18.79 -9.44
C SER A 91 -22.23 19.05 -8.03
N SER A 92 -23.29 18.35 -7.60
CA SER A 92 -23.84 18.40 -6.23
C SER A 92 -22.79 17.96 -5.20
N ASP A 93 -21.93 17.02 -5.57
CA ASP A 93 -20.85 16.47 -4.73
C ASP A 93 -19.54 17.26 -4.91
N GLY A 94 -19.56 18.34 -5.68
CA GLY A 94 -18.40 19.19 -5.94
C GLY A 94 -17.40 18.58 -6.89
N PHE A 95 -17.84 17.78 -7.86
CA PHE A 95 -17.01 17.10 -8.85
C PHE A 95 -15.97 16.18 -8.19
N VAL A 96 -16.37 15.46 -7.12
CA VAL A 96 -15.52 14.56 -6.34
C VAL A 96 -16.10 13.16 -6.33
N LYS A 97 -15.25 12.15 -6.44
CA LYS A 97 -15.66 10.74 -6.32
C LYS A 97 -14.60 9.90 -5.63
N GLN A 98 -15.03 9.10 -4.64
CA GLN A 98 -14.24 8.02 -4.11
C GLN A 98 -14.15 6.88 -5.13
N VAL A 99 -12.99 6.71 -5.76
CA VAL A 99 -12.73 5.62 -6.73
C VAL A 99 -12.45 4.32 -6.00
N LEU A 100 -11.73 4.41 -4.88
CA LEU A 100 -11.38 3.27 -4.02
C LEU A 100 -11.18 3.73 -2.58
N ALA A 101 -11.89 3.09 -1.64
CA ALA A 101 -11.60 3.23 -0.21
C ALA A 101 -10.26 2.61 0.15
N PHE A 102 -9.76 2.79 1.38
CA PHE A 102 -8.51 2.16 1.81
C PHE A 102 -8.48 0.67 1.52
N ASN A 103 -7.50 0.25 0.75
CA ASN A 103 -7.35 -1.10 0.26
C ASN A 103 -5.88 -1.52 0.28
N SER A 104 -5.62 -2.77 0.62
CA SER A 104 -4.30 -3.40 0.57
C SER A 104 -4.11 -4.33 -0.65
N ASP A 105 -5.16 -4.56 -1.43
CA ASP A 105 -5.09 -5.33 -2.68
C ASP A 105 -4.46 -4.49 -3.78
N LEU A 106 -3.19 -4.73 -4.05
CA LEU A 106 -2.42 -3.94 -5.03
C LEU A 106 -2.93 -4.10 -6.47
N ASP A 107 -3.60 -5.20 -6.81
CA ASP A 107 -4.22 -5.38 -8.12
C ASP A 107 -5.51 -4.58 -8.26
N GLU A 108 -6.27 -4.44 -7.17
CA GLU A 108 -7.45 -3.58 -7.12
C GLU A 108 -7.06 -2.11 -7.26
N ILE A 109 -6.05 -1.67 -6.50
CA ILE A 109 -5.51 -0.30 -6.58
C ILE A 109 -5.04 0.01 -8.00
N SER A 110 -4.29 -0.89 -8.61
CA SER A 110 -3.82 -0.75 -9.99
C SER A 110 -4.99 -0.67 -10.99
N GLU A 111 -5.97 -1.57 -10.88
CA GLU A 111 -7.15 -1.56 -11.76
C GLU A 111 -7.88 -0.22 -11.70
N LYS A 112 -8.14 0.29 -10.50
CA LYS A 112 -8.84 1.55 -10.30
C LYS A 112 -8.04 2.74 -10.83
N LEU A 113 -6.72 2.77 -10.61
CA LEU A 113 -5.87 3.81 -11.16
C LEU A 113 -5.84 3.76 -12.70
N PHE A 114 -5.80 2.57 -13.29
CA PHE A 114 -5.82 2.41 -14.75
C PHE A 114 -7.18 2.74 -15.38
N SER A 115 -8.27 2.72 -14.61
CA SER A 115 -9.61 3.08 -15.09
C SER A 115 -9.85 4.60 -15.12
N LEU A 116 -8.98 5.41 -14.53
CA LEU A 116 -9.12 6.86 -14.55
C LEU A 116 -8.97 7.40 -15.99
N THR A 117 -9.88 8.31 -16.34
CA THR A 117 -9.88 9.07 -17.58
C THR A 117 -10.05 10.55 -17.26
N THR A 118 -9.50 11.42 -18.09
CA THR A 118 -9.57 12.86 -17.91
C THR A 118 -10.72 13.45 -18.73
N ASN A 119 -11.34 14.49 -18.19
CA ASN A 119 -12.34 15.32 -18.87
C ASN A 119 -12.40 16.68 -18.16
N GLY A 120 -12.83 17.74 -18.85
CA GLY A 120 -12.90 19.10 -18.28
C GLY A 120 -13.48 19.16 -16.89
N GLY A 121 -13.38 20.28 -16.19
CA GLY A 121 -14.05 20.38 -14.91
C GLY A 121 -13.54 21.45 -13.95
N LYS A 122 -14.24 21.54 -12.81
CA LYS A 122 -13.96 22.48 -11.71
C LYS A 122 -13.25 21.72 -10.58
N GLU A 123 -12.10 22.19 -10.18
CA GLU A 123 -11.16 21.49 -9.32
C GLU A 123 -11.22 21.97 -7.87
N TYR A 124 -12.09 21.35 -7.06
CA TYR A 124 -12.38 21.81 -5.70
C TYR A 124 -11.53 21.08 -4.66
N CYS A 125 -10.29 21.57 -4.42
CA CYS A 125 -9.33 20.98 -3.47
C CYS A 125 -9.90 20.85 -2.05
N GLY A 126 -10.55 21.88 -1.50
CA GLY A 126 -11.17 21.83 -0.19
C GLY A 126 -12.27 20.77 -0.09
N GLN A 127 -13.05 20.58 -1.17
CA GLN A 127 -14.13 19.59 -1.23
C GLN A 127 -13.56 18.16 -1.18
N VAL A 128 -12.57 17.83 -2.02
CA VAL A 128 -12.01 16.46 -2.06
C VAL A 128 -11.27 16.12 -0.77
N ILE A 129 -10.58 17.08 -0.15
CA ILE A 129 -9.95 16.87 1.16
C ILE A 129 -11.02 16.54 2.20
N SER A 130 -12.08 17.38 2.32
CA SER A 130 -13.17 17.17 3.28
C SER A 130 -13.89 15.84 3.06
N ALA A 131 -14.19 15.46 1.81
CA ALA A 131 -14.80 14.18 1.47
C ALA A 131 -13.93 13.01 1.92
N SER A 132 -12.62 13.03 1.60
CA SER A 132 -11.68 11.96 1.98
C SER A 132 -11.56 11.80 3.50
N LEU A 133 -11.63 12.89 4.26
CA LEU A 133 -11.58 12.85 5.72
C LEU A 133 -12.84 12.28 6.36
N LYS A 134 -14.00 12.45 5.74
CA LYS A 134 -15.29 11.97 6.22
C LYS A 134 -15.57 10.52 5.84
N GLU A 135 -15.21 10.14 4.62
CA GLU A 135 -15.60 8.86 4.03
C GLU A 135 -14.60 7.74 4.31
N LEU A 136 -13.30 8.07 4.50
CA LEU A 136 -12.27 7.07 4.72
C LEU A 136 -12.14 6.67 6.18
N ALA A 137 -11.91 5.36 6.40
CA ALA A 137 -11.62 4.79 7.71
C ALA A 137 -10.16 5.05 8.13
N TRP A 138 -9.84 6.27 8.56
CA TRP A 138 -8.49 6.65 8.96
C TRP A 138 -7.97 5.90 10.20
N GLY A 139 -8.88 5.42 11.07
CA GLY A 139 -8.54 4.70 12.30
C GLY A 139 -8.02 5.62 13.42
N GLU A 140 -7.79 5.02 14.59
CA GLU A 140 -7.43 5.76 15.82
C GLU A 140 -6.02 5.46 16.33
N ASN A 141 -5.27 4.54 15.70
CA ASN A 141 -3.92 4.18 16.14
C ASN A 141 -2.94 5.34 15.86
N ASN A 142 -2.50 6.03 16.90
CA ASN A 142 -1.60 7.20 16.80
C ASN A 142 -0.23 6.88 16.17
N ASN A 143 0.15 5.61 16.10
CA ASN A 143 1.38 5.18 15.46
C ASN A 143 1.21 4.93 13.95
N ASP A 144 -0.01 5.00 13.42
CA ASP A 144 -0.22 4.93 11.98
C ASP A 144 0.30 6.20 11.30
N LEU A 145 0.85 6.02 10.11
CA LEU A 145 1.22 7.13 9.24
C LEU A 145 0.07 7.40 8.28
N ARG A 146 -0.59 8.56 8.43
CA ARG A 146 -1.77 8.94 7.65
C ARG A 146 -1.41 10.11 6.75
N LEU A 147 -1.49 9.90 5.44
CA LEU A 147 -1.03 10.84 4.43
C LEU A 147 -2.11 11.06 3.37
N ILE A 148 -2.34 12.32 3.04
CA ILE A 148 -3.00 12.74 1.81
C ILE A 148 -1.93 13.27 0.86
N PHE A 149 -1.98 12.86 -0.40
CA PHE A 149 -1.33 13.51 -1.52
C PHE A 149 -2.41 14.02 -2.46
N ILE A 150 -2.52 15.34 -2.56
CA ILE A 150 -3.43 16.00 -3.49
C ILE A 150 -2.63 16.61 -4.64
N ALA A 151 -3.00 16.29 -5.87
CA ALA A 151 -2.31 16.74 -7.09
C ALA A 151 -3.29 17.38 -8.07
N GLY A 152 -2.91 18.55 -8.61
CA GLY A 152 -3.69 19.34 -9.58
C GLY A 152 -2.95 20.61 -9.98
N ASN A 153 -3.60 21.50 -10.74
CA ASN A 153 -2.96 22.71 -11.29
C ASN A 153 -3.79 23.99 -11.17
N GLU A 154 -5.04 23.91 -10.73
CA GLU A 154 -5.90 25.08 -10.54
C GLU A 154 -5.71 25.69 -9.13
N PRO A 155 -6.24 26.93 -8.85
CA PRO A 155 -6.12 27.55 -7.55
C PRO A 155 -6.63 26.66 -6.41
N PHE A 156 -5.83 26.45 -5.39
CA PHE A 156 -6.17 25.62 -4.22
C PHE A 156 -7.38 26.15 -3.44
N THR A 157 -7.75 27.40 -3.72
CA THR A 157 -8.87 28.12 -3.11
C THR A 157 -10.19 27.90 -3.82
N GLN A 158 -10.22 27.17 -4.96
CA GLN A 158 -11.45 26.93 -5.70
C GLN A 158 -12.47 26.14 -4.89
N GLY A 159 -13.76 26.46 -5.12
CA GLY A 159 -14.88 25.72 -4.57
C GLY A 159 -15.51 26.38 -3.34
N LYS A 160 -16.55 25.72 -2.80
CA LYS A 160 -17.36 26.26 -1.69
C LYS A 160 -16.76 25.93 -0.33
N ILE A 161 -16.04 24.81 -0.19
CA ILE A 161 -15.41 24.43 1.06
C ILE A 161 -14.04 25.10 1.14
N ASN A 162 -13.85 25.88 2.19
CA ASN A 162 -12.58 26.53 2.46
C ASN A 162 -11.52 25.46 2.76
N TYR A 163 -10.45 25.41 1.97
CA TYR A 163 -9.38 24.45 2.16
C TYR A 163 -8.73 24.56 3.56
N LYS A 164 -8.71 25.74 4.20
CA LYS A 164 -8.15 25.92 5.55
C LYS A 164 -8.97 25.18 6.61
N GLU A 165 -10.31 25.18 6.46
CA GLU A 165 -11.21 24.42 7.33
C GLU A 165 -10.99 22.91 7.13
N ALA A 166 -10.99 22.45 5.88
CA ALA A 166 -10.73 21.04 5.57
C ALA A 166 -9.35 20.56 6.10
N ILE A 167 -8.32 21.41 6.06
CA ILE A 167 -7.01 21.11 6.61
C ILE A 167 -7.03 21.11 8.15
N SER A 168 -7.82 21.96 8.79
CA SER A 168 -7.99 21.91 10.25
C SER A 168 -8.57 20.57 10.69
N ASP A 169 -9.62 20.08 9.98
CA ASP A 169 -10.19 18.75 10.23
C ASP A 169 -9.16 17.62 10.03
N ALA A 170 -8.26 17.77 9.05
CA ALA A 170 -7.19 16.80 8.83
C ALA A 170 -6.22 16.71 10.01
N LYS A 171 -5.84 17.86 10.60
CA LYS A 171 -4.98 17.89 11.77
C LYS A 171 -5.61 17.21 12.98
N GLU A 172 -6.91 17.40 13.22
CA GLU A 172 -7.64 16.74 14.30
C GLU A 172 -7.59 15.21 14.18
N LYS A 173 -7.53 14.70 12.93
CA LYS A 173 -7.40 13.28 12.63
C LYS A 173 -5.95 12.81 12.50
N ASP A 174 -4.97 13.67 12.78
CA ASP A 174 -3.54 13.38 12.61
C ASP A 174 -3.20 12.91 11.19
N VAL A 175 -3.83 13.56 10.18
CA VAL A 175 -3.62 13.34 8.75
C VAL A 175 -2.77 14.46 8.18
N ILE A 176 -1.63 14.11 7.59
CA ILE A 176 -0.70 15.04 6.96
C ILE A 176 -1.13 15.28 5.51
N ILE A 177 -1.21 16.54 5.07
CA ILE A 177 -1.58 16.90 3.70
C ILE A 177 -0.35 17.35 2.93
N ASN A 178 0.01 16.58 1.91
CA ASN A 178 1.04 16.90 0.93
C ASN A 178 0.38 17.42 -0.32
N THR A 179 0.90 18.50 -0.89
CA THR A 179 0.38 19.09 -2.13
C THR A 179 1.38 18.95 -3.27
N ILE A 180 0.89 18.57 -4.44
CA ILE A 180 1.66 18.39 -5.66
C ILE A 180 1.07 19.30 -6.75
N PHE A 181 1.69 20.44 -6.97
CA PHE A 181 1.28 21.34 -8.03
C PHE A 181 1.84 20.88 -9.39
N CYS A 182 0.95 20.66 -10.34
CA CYS A 182 1.30 20.24 -11.70
C CYS A 182 1.60 21.47 -12.56
N GLY A 183 2.76 22.09 -12.36
CA GLY A 183 3.15 23.33 -13.03
C GLY A 183 4.40 23.96 -12.45
N ASN A 184 4.51 25.28 -12.63
CA ASN A 184 5.64 26.04 -12.15
C ASN A 184 5.62 26.24 -10.64
N TYR A 185 6.79 26.13 -9.99
CA TYR A 185 6.92 26.25 -8.54
C TYR A 185 6.38 27.56 -7.96
N THR A 186 6.67 28.69 -8.62
CA THR A 186 6.22 30.01 -8.16
C THR A 186 4.71 30.20 -8.36
N GLN A 187 4.16 29.66 -9.44
CA GLN A 187 2.74 29.68 -9.70
C GLN A 187 1.97 28.91 -8.61
N GLY A 188 2.40 27.71 -8.25
CA GLY A 188 1.71 26.96 -7.20
C GLY A 188 1.82 27.63 -5.81
N ILE A 189 2.81 28.50 -5.57
CA ILE A 189 2.82 29.35 -4.36
C ILE A 189 1.71 30.40 -4.45
N SER A 190 1.57 31.11 -5.57
CA SER A 190 0.53 32.13 -5.76
C SER A 190 -0.88 31.52 -5.74
N GLU A 191 -1.03 30.27 -6.20
CA GLU A 191 -2.28 29.50 -6.19
C GLU A 191 -2.53 28.77 -4.85
N MET A 192 -1.81 29.13 -3.77
CA MET A 192 -2.00 28.64 -2.38
C MET A 192 -1.70 27.15 -2.14
N TRP A 193 -1.08 26.43 -3.06
CA TRP A 193 -0.71 25.03 -2.86
C TRP A 193 0.34 24.85 -1.76
N LYS A 194 1.31 25.78 -1.68
CA LYS A 194 2.31 25.78 -0.61
C LYS A 194 1.70 26.13 0.75
N ASP A 195 0.73 27.06 0.79
CA ASP A 195 0.00 27.39 2.02
C ASP A 195 -0.77 26.16 2.52
N GLY A 196 -1.46 25.44 1.63
CA GLY A 196 -2.16 24.22 1.96
C GLY A 196 -1.24 23.14 2.57
N ALA A 197 -0.07 22.89 1.97
CA ALA A 197 0.90 21.94 2.51
C ALA A 197 1.43 22.37 3.89
N ASN A 198 1.80 23.64 4.04
CA ASN A 198 2.32 24.18 5.30
C ASN A 198 1.28 24.07 6.43
N LEU A 199 0.04 24.46 6.16
CA LEU A 199 -1.05 24.30 7.11
C LEU A 199 -1.31 22.83 7.43
N GLY A 200 -1.23 21.93 6.47
CA GLY A 200 -1.41 20.49 6.64
C GLY A 200 -0.25 19.71 7.24
N GLY A 201 0.87 20.41 7.59
CA GLY A 201 2.08 19.80 8.15
C GLY A 201 2.88 18.93 7.18
N GLY A 202 2.54 18.98 5.88
CA GLY A 202 3.18 18.22 4.82
C GLY A 202 4.21 19.00 4.02
N ASP A 203 4.51 18.50 2.82
CA ASP A 203 5.45 19.08 1.89
C ASP A 203 4.72 19.61 0.65
N TYR A 204 5.12 20.81 0.21
CA TYR A 204 4.73 21.37 -1.09
C TYR A 204 5.72 20.90 -2.15
N MET A 205 5.20 20.32 -3.22
CA MET A 205 5.97 19.76 -4.33
C MET A 205 5.42 20.26 -5.65
N THR A 206 6.29 20.29 -6.67
CA THR A 206 5.87 20.56 -8.04
C THR A 206 6.37 19.49 -8.97
N ILE A 207 5.57 19.18 -9.98
CA ILE A 207 5.95 18.29 -11.08
C ILE A 207 5.56 18.93 -12.41
N ASN A 208 6.30 18.56 -13.45
CA ASN A 208 5.85 18.82 -14.82
C ASN A 208 5.07 17.58 -15.30
N GLN A 209 3.72 17.67 -15.28
CA GLN A 209 2.85 16.57 -15.69
C GLN A 209 3.08 16.14 -17.16
N ASN A 210 3.58 17.05 -18.01
CA ASN A 210 3.86 16.77 -19.41
C ASN A 210 5.22 16.09 -19.65
N LYS A 211 6.04 15.95 -18.61
CA LYS A 211 7.33 15.28 -18.70
C LYS A 211 7.16 13.77 -18.80
N LYS A 212 7.70 13.18 -19.86
CA LYS A 212 7.66 11.72 -20.04
C LYS A 212 8.41 11.01 -18.92
N VAL A 213 7.81 9.93 -18.41
CA VAL A 213 8.44 9.03 -17.43
C VAL A 213 9.71 8.43 -18.06
N ILE A 214 10.79 8.43 -17.29
CA ILE A 214 12.07 7.87 -17.71
C ILE A 214 12.09 6.39 -17.37
N HIS A 215 12.22 5.55 -18.39
CA HIS A 215 12.35 4.11 -18.25
C HIS A 215 13.79 3.68 -18.52
N ILE A 216 14.49 3.22 -17.48
CA ILE A 216 15.88 2.75 -17.59
C ILE A 216 15.87 1.24 -17.73
N THR A 217 16.21 0.76 -18.92
CA THR A 217 16.38 -0.67 -19.19
C THR A 217 17.70 -1.18 -18.61
N THR A 218 17.69 -2.38 -18.05
CA THR A 218 18.85 -3.00 -17.44
C THR A 218 19.11 -4.42 -17.97
N PRO A 219 20.34 -4.95 -17.87
CA PRO A 219 20.64 -6.33 -18.27
C PRO A 219 19.85 -7.41 -17.49
N TYR A 220 19.23 -7.05 -16.37
CA TYR A 220 18.52 -7.97 -15.48
C TYR A 220 17.02 -8.05 -15.78
N ASP A 221 16.47 -7.16 -16.59
CA ASP A 221 15.04 -6.97 -16.77
C ASP A 221 14.37 -8.21 -17.39
N ASN A 222 15.00 -8.79 -18.42
CA ASN A 222 14.45 -9.98 -19.08
C ASN A 222 14.37 -11.19 -18.13
N ASP A 223 15.39 -11.42 -17.31
CA ASP A 223 15.39 -12.51 -16.34
C ASP A 223 14.28 -12.33 -15.29
N ILE A 224 14.07 -11.10 -14.80
CA ILE A 224 12.99 -10.78 -13.87
C ILE A 224 11.62 -11.04 -14.50
N ILE A 225 11.41 -10.68 -15.77
CA ILE A 225 10.16 -10.95 -16.51
C ILE A 225 9.93 -12.45 -16.66
N ILE A 226 10.95 -13.22 -17.02
CA ILE A 226 10.87 -14.69 -17.12
C ILE A 226 10.49 -15.28 -15.75
N LEU A 227 11.11 -14.80 -14.66
CA LEU A 227 10.79 -15.21 -13.30
C LEU A 227 9.36 -14.83 -12.91
N ASN A 228 8.85 -13.66 -13.32
CA ASN A 228 7.45 -13.28 -13.10
C ASN A 228 6.47 -14.24 -13.77
N LYS A 229 6.76 -14.67 -15.02
CA LYS A 229 5.96 -15.69 -15.72
C LYS A 229 5.96 -17.02 -14.97
N LYS A 230 7.10 -17.42 -14.37
CA LYS A 230 7.18 -18.62 -13.51
C LYS A 230 6.43 -18.41 -12.19
N LEU A 231 6.52 -17.21 -11.59
CA LEU A 231 5.81 -16.84 -10.37
C LEU A 231 4.29 -16.96 -10.57
N ASN A 232 3.77 -16.47 -11.70
CA ASN A 232 2.34 -16.54 -12.03
C ASN A 232 1.80 -17.98 -12.06
N LYS A 233 2.61 -18.96 -12.44
CA LYS A 233 2.23 -20.38 -12.45
C LYS A 233 2.18 -21.03 -11.07
N THR A 234 2.59 -20.31 -10.01
CA THR A 234 2.54 -20.83 -8.63
C THR A 234 1.26 -20.47 -7.89
N TYR A 235 0.40 -19.59 -8.45
CA TYR A 235 -0.86 -19.23 -7.81
C TYR A 235 -1.92 -20.30 -7.99
N ILE A 236 -2.62 -20.60 -6.91
CA ILE A 236 -3.70 -21.59 -6.86
C ILE A 236 -4.94 -20.87 -6.34
N TYR A 237 -5.78 -20.39 -7.26
CA TYR A 237 -7.00 -19.70 -6.86
C TYR A 237 -8.00 -20.64 -6.20
N PHE A 238 -8.76 -20.13 -5.24
CA PHE A 238 -9.82 -20.81 -4.52
C PHE A 238 -10.94 -19.85 -4.11
N GLY A 239 -12.09 -20.39 -3.72
CA GLY A 239 -13.21 -19.60 -3.25
C GLY A 239 -13.99 -18.90 -4.37
N SER A 240 -15.05 -18.17 -4.02
CA SER A 240 -15.98 -17.57 -4.98
C SER A 240 -15.35 -16.49 -5.87
N SER A 241 -14.44 -15.70 -5.32
CA SER A 241 -13.74 -14.62 -6.06
C SER A 241 -12.38 -15.04 -6.63
N GLY A 242 -11.92 -16.28 -6.35
CA GLY A 242 -10.56 -16.70 -6.67
C GLY A 242 -10.21 -16.57 -8.15
N PHE A 243 -11.06 -17.07 -9.03
CA PHE A 243 -10.83 -17.00 -10.47
C PHE A 243 -10.84 -15.56 -11.01
N SER A 244 -11.75 -14.70 -10.55
CA SER A 244 -11.80 -13.29 -10.97
C SER A 244 -10.57 -12.51 -10.51
N LYS A 245 -10.11 -12.74 -9.28
CA LYS A 245 -8.88 -12.13 -8.74
C LYS A 245 -7.63 -12.62 -9.47
N PHE A 246 -7.56 -13.91 -9.79
CA PHE A 246 -6.48 -14.46 -10.62
C PHE A 246 -6.43 -13.84 -12.02
N LYS A 247 -7.60 -13.67 -12.68
CA LYS A 247 -7.68 -12.94 -13.95
C LYS A 247 -7.26 -11.47 -13.81
N LYS A 248 -7.68 -10.80 -12.74
CA LYS A 248 -7.28 -9.41 -12.46
C LYS A 248 -5.76 -9.29 -12.38
N GLN A 249 -5.08 -10.19 -11.67
CA GLN A 249 -3.61 -10.22 -11.61
C GLN A 249 -2.97 -10.26 -13.02
N ALA A 250 -3.48 -11.11 -13.92
CA ALA A 250 -2.97 -11.20 -15.29
C ALA A 250 -3.23 -9.93 -16.11
N ILE A 251 -4.40 -9.30 -15.93
CA ILE A 251 -4.74 -8.02 -16.57
C ILE A 251 -3.77 -6.93 -16.11
N GLN A 252 -3.48 -6.84 -14.82
CA GLN A 252 -2.56 -5.83 -14.29
C GLN A 252 -1.11 -6.08 -14.74
N ASP A 253 -0.69 -7.33 -14.93
CA ASP A 253 0.60 -7.66 -15.58
C ASP A 253 0.62 -7.10 -17.01
N GLY A 254 -0.44 -7.31 -17.80
CA GLY A 254 -0.57 -6.77 -19.15
C GLY A 254 -0.63 -5.24 -19.20
N ASN A 255 -1.27 -4.59 -18.22
CA ASN A 255 -1.30 -3.13 -18.12
C ASN A 255 0.11 -2.56 -17.90
N ALA A 256 0.90 -3.17 -17.01
CA ALA A 256 2.28 -2.79 -16.78
C ALA A 256 3.15 -2.96 -18.05
N GLU A 257 2.95 -4.07 -18.79
CA GLU A 257 3.66 -4.38 -20.03
C GLU A 257 3.38 -3.35 -21.14
N LYS A 258 2.14 -2.88 -21.25
CA LYS A 258 1.74 -1.84 -22.23
C LYS A 258 2.42 -0.48 -21.97
N ILE A 259 2.78 -0.16 -20.73
CA ILE A 259 3.48 1.10 -20.43
C ILE A 259 4.95 0.98 -20.82
N ALA A 260 5.69 0.05 -20.22
CA ALA A 260 7.11 -0.18 -20.49
C ALA A 260 7.64 -1.44 -19.82
N THR A 261 8.73 -2.00 -20.35
CA THR A 261 9.46 -3.13 -19.73
C THR A 261 9.86 -2.84 -18.28
N ASP A 262 10.36 -1.64 -18.00
CA ASP A 262 10.72 -1.16 -16.65
C ASP A 262 9.53 -1.25 -15.67
N VAL A 263 8.33 -0.88 -16.10
CA VAL A 263 7.11 -0.96 -15.28
C VAL A 263 6.73 -2.41 -14.98
N SER A 264 6.85 -3.31 -15.98
CA SER A 264 6.65 -4.76 -15.79
C SER A 264 7.62 -5.32 -14.76
N VAL A 265 8.89 -4.92 -14.80
CA VAL A 265 9.91 -5.34 -13.85
C VAL A 265 9.58 -4.84 -12.44
N LYS A 266 9.22 -3.58 -12.28
CA LYS A 266 8.82 -3.00 -10.99
C LYS A 266 7.60 -3.71 -10.40
N ARG A 267 6.63 -4.08 -11.24
CA ARG A 267 5.49 -4.89 -10.83
C ARG A 267 5.90 -6.30 -10.40
N ALA A 268 6.79 -6.97 -11.14
CA ALA A 268 7.30 -8.29 -10.75
C ALA A 268 8.01 -8.24 -9.38
N VAL A 269 8.76 -7.17 -9.11
CA VAL A 269 9.38 -6.90 -7.81
C VAL A 269 8.31 -6.70 -6.73
N SER A 270 7.24 -5.93 -7.01
CA SER A 270 6.11 -5.77 -6.08
C SER A 270 5.48 -7.10 -5.71
N LYS A 271 5.27 -7.99 -6.68
CA LYS A 271 4.73 -9.34 -6.45
C LYS A 271 5.67 -10.24 -5.64
N SER A 272 6.95 -9.92 -5.58
CA SER A 272 7.92 -10.66 -4.77
C SER A 272 8.04 -10.15 -3.33
N ASN A 273 7.50 -8.96 -3.01
CA ASN A 273 7.58 -8.39 -1.68
C ASN A 273 6.37 -8.76 -0.78
N ARG A 274 6.47 -8.42 0.51
CA ARG A 274 5.49 -8.77 1.54
C ARG A 274 4.13 -8.07 1.42
N LEU A 275 4.07 -6.92 0.73
CA LEU A 275 2.84 -6.16 0.57
C LEU A 275 1.91 -6.80 -0.46
N TYR A 276 2.45 -7.61 -1.37
CA TYR A 276 1.64 -8.37 -2.32
C TYR A 276 1.21 -9.69 -1.68
N ASN A 277 0.00 -9.70 -1.13
CA ASN A 277 -0.55 -10.84 -0.41
C ASN A 277 -1.97 -11.16 -0.87
N ASN A 278 -2.18 -12.40 -1.30
CA ASN A 278 -3.39 -12.89 -1.91
C ASN A 278 -4.06 -14.02 -1.11
N SER A 279 -3.82 -14.10 0.20
CA SER A 279 -4.29 -15.20 1.07
C SER A 279 -5.81 -15.39 1.08
N VAL A 280 -6.59 -14.40 0.66
CA VAL A 280 -8.05 -14.48 0.54
C VAL A 280 -8.52 -15.28 -0.68
N TRP A 281 -7.67 -15.46 -1.69
CA TRP A 281 -8.03 -16.13 -2.94
C TRP A 281 -6.96 -17.09 -3.48
N ASP A 282 -5.74 -17.11 -2.91
CA ASP A 282 -4.64 -17.97 -3.31
C ASP A 282 -4.23 -18.91 -2.17
N LEU A 283 -4.29 -20.22 -2.40
CA LEU A 283 -3.99 -21.24 -1.40
C LEU A 283 -2.55 -21.22 -0.92
N VAL A 284 -1.60 -20.82 -1.77
CA VAL A 284 -0.19 -20.74 -1.39
C VAL A 284 0.03 -19.62 -0.39
N ASP A 285 -0.44 -18.40 -0.68
CA ASP A 285 -0.33 -17.28 0.27
C ASP A 285 -1.16 -17.53 1.54
N LYS A 286 -2.31 -18.23 1.43
CA LYS A 286 -3.11 -18.65 2.59
C LYS A 286 -2.31 -19.60 3.49
N SER A 287 -1.62 -20.59 2.90
CA SER A 287 -0.81 -21.56 3.64
C SER A 287 0.42 -20.95 4.34
N GLU A 288 0.83 -19.74 3.97
CA GLU A 288 1.90 -18.98 4.64
C GLU A 288 1.40 -18.29 5.92
N LYS A 289 0.09 -18.02 6.02
CA LYS A 289 -0.52 -17.30 7.13
C LYS A 289 -1.17 -18.19 8.18
N GLU A 290 -1.77 -19.29 7.75
CA GLU A 290 -2.57 -20.16 8.62
C GLU A 290 -2.49 -21.63 8.17
N VAL A 291 -2.85 -22.51 9.09
CA VAL A 291 -3.02 -23.95 8.79
C VAL A 291 -4.33 -24.11 7.99
N ILE A 292 -4.24 -24.68 6.80
CA ILE A 292 -5.40 -24.92 5.93
C ILE A 292 -6.02 -26.29 6.25
N ASP A 293 -7.32 -26.31 6.49
CA ASP A 293 -8.13 -27.52 6.47
C ASP A 293 -8.55 -27.80 5.02
N TYR A 294 -7.82 -28.70 4.36
CA TYR A 294 -8.03 -29.00 2.94
C TYR A 294 -9.36 -29.73 2.66
N SER A 295 -9.97 -30.37 3.68
CA SER A 295 -11.29 -31.00 3.54
C SER A 295 -12.43 -29.99 3.35
N LYS A 296 -12.22 -28.72 3.77
CA LYS A 296 -13.19 -27.63 3.65
C LYS A 296 -13.00 -26.79 2.37
N ILE A 297 -12.01 -27.12 1.53
CA ILE A 297 -11.82 -26.43 0.27
C ILE A 297 -12.85 -26.87 -0.77
N ASP A 298 -13.66 -25.93 -1.28
CA ASP A 298 -14.57 -26.19 -2.37
C ASP A 298 -13.81 -26.55 -3.66
N ARG A 299 -13.73 -27.84 -3.96
CA ARG A 299 -12.99 -28.37 -5.10
C ARG A 299 -13.51 -27.82 -6.44
N LYS A 300 -14.81 -27.52 -6.55
CA LYS A 300 -15.39 -26.96 -7.78
C LYS A 300 -14.86 -25.58 -8.14
N LYS A 301 -14.22 -24.89 -7.18
CA LYS A 301 -13.60 -23.57 -7.36
C LYS A 301 -12.10 -23.63 -7.67
N LEU A 302 -11.53 -24.81 -7.81
CA LEU A 302 -10.15 -25.04 -8.23
C LEU A 302 -10.09 -25.31 -9.74
N THR A 303 -8.86 -25.35 -10.29
CA THR A 303 -8.64 -25.84 -11.67
C THR A 303 -9.01 -27.31 -11.78
N LYS A 304 -9.40 -27.76 -12.99
CA LYS A 304 -9.85 -29.15 -13.22
C LYS A 304 -8.84 -30.19 -12.72
N GLU A 305 -7.55 -29.92 -12.93
CA GLU A 305 -6.46 -30.81 -12.52
C GLU A 305 -6.39 -30.98 -10.99
N LEU A 306 -6.73 -29.93 -10.24
CA LEU A 306 -6.67 -29.93 -8.77
C LEU A 306 -7.97 -30.46 -8.13
N GLN A 307 -9.09 -30.46 -8.86
CA GLN A 307 -10.37 -30.99 -8.38
C GLN A 307 -10.32 -32.48 -8.09
N ALA A 308 -9.52 -33.23 -8.86
CA ALA A 308 -9.40 -34.68 -8.75
C ALA A 308 -8.46 -35.15 -7.62
N LEU A 309 -7.68 -34.24 -7.01
CA LEU A 309 -6.72 -34.58 -5.98
C LEU A 309 -7.39 -34.87 -4.64
N SER A 310 -6.89 -35.87 -3.91
CA SER A 310 -7.21 -36.05 -2.49
C SER A 310 -6.71 -34.87 -1.66
N ASP A 311 -7.15 -34.74 -0.41
CA ASP A 311 -6.71 -33.67 0.51
C ASP A 311 -5.19 -33.71 0.75
N ALA A 312 -4.62 -34.92 0.89
CA ALA A 312 -3.20 -35.11 1.07
C ALA A 312 -2.38 -34.70 -0.18
N GLU A 313 -2.86 -35.04 -1.37
CA GLU A 313 -2.24 -34.67 -2.63
C GLU A 313 -2.33 -33.15 -2.90
N LEU A 314 -3.49 -32.53 -2.62
CA LEU A 314 -3.63 -31.08 -2.74
C LEU A 314 -2.72 -30.35 -1.77
N LYS A 315 -2.61 -30.80 -0.51
CA LYS A 315 -1.68 -30.25 0.46
C LYS A 315 -0.24 -30.34 -0.06
N LYS A 316 0.19 -31.50 -0.55
CA LYS A 316 1.52 -31.72 -1.12
C LYS A 316 1.76 -30.82 -2.34
N HIS A 317 0.74 -30.62 -3.19
CA HIS A 317 0.84 -29.71 -4.34
C HIS A 317 1.03 -28.26 -3.89
N VAL A 318 0.23 -27.77 -2.94
CA VAL A 318 0.35 -26.41 -2.37
C VAL A 318 1.73 -26.20 -1.76
N GLU A 319 2.24 -27.13 -0.96
CA GLU A 319 3.59 -27.05 -0.37
C GLU A 319 4.69 -27.04 -1.44
N THR A 320 4.51 -27.77 -2.54
CA THR A 320 5.44 -27.74 -3.68
C THR A 320 5.44 -26.38 -4.36
N GLN A 321 4.26 -25.77 -4.60
CA GLN A 321 4.16 -24.44 -5.19
C GLN A 321 4.69 -23.36 -4.25
N LYS A 322 4.51 -23.50 -2.93
CA LYS A 322 5.07 -22.62 -1.90
C LYS A 322 6.60 -22.58 -1.97
N LYS A 323 7.25 -23.73 -2.03
CA LYS A 323 8.71 -23.83 -2.17
C LYS A 323 9.19 -23.18 -3.47
N LYS A 324 8.53 -23.48 -4.60
CA LYS A 324 8.85 -22.86 -5.90
C LYS A 324 8.70 -21.34 -5.85
N ARG A 325 7.58 -20.83 -5.28
CA ARG A 325 7.31 -19.40 -5.13
C ARG A 325 8.39 -18.71 -4.31
N SER A 326 8.77 -19.28 -3.17
CA SER A 326 9.80 -18.73 -2.31
C SER A 326 11.13 -18.58 -3.04
N GLU A 327 11.56 -19.61 -3.78
CA GLU A 327 12.79 -19.56 -4.57
C GLU A 327 12.73 -18.52 -5.69
N ILE A 328 11.62 -18.43 -6.42
CA ILE A 328 11.43 -17.43 -7.47
C ILE A 328 11.45 -16.01 -6.89
N LYS A 329 10.72 -15.77 -5.78
CA LYS A 329 10.73 -14.47 -5.09
C LYS A 329 12.15 -14.08 -4.65
N LYS A 330 12.96 -15.02 -4.15
CA LYS A 330 14.34 -14.80 -3.78
C LYS A 330 15.19 -14.38 -4.99
N GLN A 331 15.09 -15.10 -6.11
CA GLN A 331 15.81 -14.78 -7.35
C GLN A 331 15.43 -13.39 -7.89
N ILE A 332 14.14 -13.05 -7.92
CA ILE A 332 13.68 -11.71 -8.32
C ILE A 332 14.31 -10.64 -7.43
N ASN A 333 14.32 -10.83 -6.11
CA ASN A 333 14.89 -9.86 -5.18
C ASN A 333 16.41 -9.70 -5.33
N GLU A 334 17.15 -10.78 -5.62
CA GLU A 334 18.58 -10.73 -5.89
C GLU A 334 18.90 -9.98 -7.19
N LEU A 335 18.16 -10.24 -8.26
CA LEU A 335 18.29 -9.50 -9.51
C LEU A 335 17.90 -8.04 -9.34
N ASN A 336 16.85 -7.74 -8.56
CA ASN A 336 16.43 -6.37 -8.29
C ASN A 336 17.49 -5.58 -7.51
N LYS A 337 18.25 -6.19 -6.59
CA LYS A 337 19.39 -5.53 -5.94
C LYS A 337 20.44 -5.08 -6.97
N LYS A 338 20.80 -5.98 -7.90
CA LYS A 338 21.75 -5.66 -8.97
C LYS A 338 21.19 -4.56 -9.89
N ARG A 339 19.91 -4.67 -10.21
CA ARG A 339 19.20 -3.66 -11.01
C ARG A 339 19.21 -2.28 -10.36
N LYS A 340 18.92 -2.17 -9.07
CA LYS A 340 18.95 -0.89 -8.33
C LYS A 340 20.33 -0.23 -8.41
N ILE A 341 21.40 -0.98 -8.28
CA ILE A 341 22.78 -0.46 -8.41
C ILE A 341 23.03 0.07 -9.82
N TYR A 342 22.63 -0.67 -10.86
CA TYR A 342 22.77 -0.26 -12.25
C TYR A 342 21.97 1.01 -12.55
N VAL A 343 20.70 1.06 -12.13
CA VAL A 343 19.82 2.22 -12.31
C VAL A 343 20.40 3.45 -11.61
N ALA A 344 20.85 3.31 -10.35
CA ALA A 344 21.44 4.40 -9.58
C ALA A 344 22.69 4.99 -10.30
N LYS A 345 23.56 4.13 -10.85
CA LYS A 345 24.72 4.56 -11.65
C LYS A 345 24.27 5.34 -12.88
N LYS A 346 23.29 4.83 -13.62
CA LYS A 346 22.77 5.51 -14.82
C LYS A 346 22.08 6.84 -14.50
N GLN A 347 21.41 6.95 -13.37
CA GLN A 347 20.80 8.20 -12.91
C GLN A 347 21.82 9.24 -12.46
N GLN A 348 22.99 8.84 -11.96
CA GLN A 348 24.09 9.78 -11.67
C GLN A 348 24.69 10.36 -12.95
N GLU A 349 24.71 9.60 -14.03
CA GLU A 349 25.15 10.05 -15.36
C GLU A 349 24.11 10.95 -16.06
N SER A 350 22.89 11.05 -15.53
CA SER A 350 21.78 11.82 -16.10
C SER A 350 21.27 12.88 -15.13
N THR A 351 21.00 14.07 -15.65
CA THR A 351 20.32 15.14 -14.90
C THR A 351 18.81 14.92 -14.79
N LYS A 352 18.26 13.94 -15.50
CA LYS A 352 16.82 13.66 -15.56
C LYS A 352 16.39 12.65 -14.50
N LYS A 353 15.33 12.95 -13.74
CA LYS A 353 14.71 12.07 -12.74
C LYS A 353 13.20 12.00 -12.97
N ASN A 354 12.57 10.90 -12.51
CA ASN A 354 11.13 10.81 -12.41
C ASN A 354 10.66 11.69 -11.24
N GLU A 355 9.78 12.65 -11.55
CA GLU A 355 9.45 13.70 -10.59
C GLU A 355 8.44 13.22 -9.55
N LEU A 356 7.28 12.70 -9.96
CA LEU A 356 6.20 12.29 -9.05
C LEU A 356 6.66 11.23 -8.03
N GLU A 357 7.28 10.14 -8.49
CA GLU A 357 7.83 9.08 -7.64
C GLU A 357 8.82 9.63 -6.62
N SER A 358 9.77 10.45 -7.09
CA SER A 358 10.84 10.98 -6.24
C SER A 358 10.30 11.88 -5.13
N VAL A 359 9.40 12.81 -5.45
CA VAL A 359 8.85 13.76 -4.47
C VAL A 359 7.95 13.06 -3.44
N MET A 360 7.12 12.11 -3.88
CA MET A 360 6.27 11.34 -2.97
C MET A 360 7.08 10.48 -2.00
N ILE A 361 8.06 9.71 -2.50
CA ILE A 361 8.90 8.85 -1.66
C ILE A 361 9.69 9.68 -0.64
N GLN A 362 10.24 10.82 -1.03
CA GLN A 362 10.97 11.70 -0.12
C GLN A 362 10.07 12.26 0.97
N ALA A 363 8.87 12.76 0.63
CA ALA A 363 7.91 13.27 1.58
C ALA A 363 7.47 12.18 2.58
N ILE A 364 7.13 10.99 2.08
CA ILE A 364 6.73 9.86 2.93
C ILE A 364 7.85 9.50 3.92
N LYS A 365 9.09 9.33 3.44
CA LYS A 365 10.22 8.98 4.31
C LYS A 365 10.48 10.04 5.40
N LYS A 366 10.49 11.31 5.02
CA LYS A 366 10.70 12.44 5.94
C LYS A 366 9.63 12.47 7.03
N GLN A 367 8.36 12.30 6.66
CA GLN A 367 7.23 12.35 7.60
C GLN A 367 7.16 11.09 8.46
N ALA A 368 7.45 9.93 7.87
CA ALA A 368 7.53 8.66 8.57
C ALA A 368 8.61 8.65 9.66
N MET A 369 9.78 9.27 9.41
CA MET A 369 10.83 9.39 10.42
C MET A 369 10.37 10.16 11.66
N ARG A 370 9.48 11.16 11.53
CA ARG A 370 8.90 11.89 12.66
C ARG A 370 8.03 10.99 13.55
N LYS A 371 7.50 9.91 12.99
CA LYS A 371 6.71 8.88 13.69
C LYS A 371 7.51 7.59 13.96
N ASN A 372 8.85 7.68 14.03
CA ASN A 372 9.77 6.57 14.35
C ASN A 372 9.78 5.41 13.34
N TYR A 373 9.31 5.63 12.12
CA TYR A 373 9.52 4.67 11.05
C TYR A 373 10.97 4.76 10.52
N LYS A 374 11.48 3.64 10.00
CA LYS A 374 12.83 3.50 9.42
C LYS A 374 12.77 2.71 8.11
N TRP A 375 13.81 2.84 7.28
CA TRP A 375 14.01 2.11 6.03
C TRP A 375 15.21 1.17 6.10
#